data_acb8921e92bc6b8374dc3ad7f5299b32
#
_entry.id   acb8921e92bc6b8374dc3ad7f5299b32
#
_cell.length_a   1.000
_cell.length_b   1.000
_cell.length_c   1.000
_cell.angle_alpha   90.00
_cell.angle_beta   90.00
_cell.angle_gamma   90.00
#
_symmetry.space_group_name_H-M   'P 1'
#
loop_
_entity.id
_entity.type
_entity.pdbx_description
1 polymer ?
#
loop_
_entity_poly.entity_id
_entity_poly.type
_entity_poly.pdbx_seq_one_letter_code
_entity_poly.pdbx_strand_id
1 'polypeptide(L)'
;MSQINISENAQTHFGKLLEQQPEGTSIRVFVVNPGTQSAECGVSYCPQDAIEASDTQYEFNGFMAYVDELSLPFLEDAEIDFVTDKMGSQLTLKAPNAKMRKVSDDATLLERVEYVIQTQVNPQLAGHGGHINLIELTDDGVAVIQFGGGCNGCSMVDVTLKDGIEKQLLEEFSGELTAVRDVTEHAAGEHSYY
;
A
#
# COMPACT_ATOMS: atom_id res chain seq x y z
N MET A 1 -10.06 2.01 15.35
CA MET A 1 -8.84 1.76 16.12
C MET A 1 -7.99 0.81 15.30
N SER A 2 -6.86 1.27 14.83
CA SER A 2 -5.91 0.43 14.10
C SER A 2 -5.46 -0.70 15.03
N GLN A 3 -5.70 -1.93 14.65
CA GLN A 3 -5.36 -3.09 15.48
C GLN A 3 -4.37 -3.95 14.71
N ILE A 4 -3.19 -4.15 15.30
CA ILE A 4 -2.25 -5.15 14.85
C ILE A 4 -2.56 -6.43 15.61
N ASN A 5 -2.71 -7.53 14.87
CA ASN A 5 -2.96 -8.84 15.44
C ASN A 5 -1.65 -9.65 15.49
N ILE A 6 -1.24 -10.05 16.67
CA ILE A 6 -0.10 -10.96 16.86
C ILE A 6 -0.65 -12.25 17.44
N SER A 7 -0.46 -13.37 16.72
CA SER A 7 -0.94 -14.67 17.19
C SER A 7 -0.26 -15.10 18.49
N GLU A 8 -0.90 -15.97 19.26
CA GLU A 8 -0.33 -16.49 20.51
C GLU A 8 1.02 -17.17 20.29
N ASN A 9 1.18 -17.87 19.16
CA ASN A 9 2.45 -18.50 18.79
C ASN A 9 3.55 -17.46 18.56
N ALA A 10 3.23 -16.37 17.84
CA ALA A 10 4.15 -15.28 17.61
C ALA A 10 4.46 -14.51 18.91
N GLN A 11 3.48 -14.28 19.77
CA GLN A 11 3.70 -13.66 21.08
C GLN A 11 4.65 -14.51 21.94
N THR A 12 4.45 -15.81 21.98
CA THR A 12 5.34 -16.73 22.72
C THR A 12 6.75 -16.72 22.14
N HIS A 13 6.88 -16.67 20.82
CA HIS A 13 8.17 -16.59 20.14
C HIS A 13 8.90 -15.27 20.46
N PHE A 14 8.22 -14.12 20.38
CA PHE A 14 8.80 -12.84 20.75
C PHE A 14 9.19 -12.75 22.21
N GLY A 15 8.38 -13.28 23.12
CA GLY A 15 8.72 -13.36 24.54
C GLY A 15 10.05 -14.07 24.76
N LYS A 16 10.26 -15.22 24.14
CA LYS A 16 11.52 -15.98 24.24
C LYS A 16 12.71 -15.23 23.62
N LEU A 17 12.50 -14.51 22.53
CA LEU A 17 13.55 -13.69 21.90
C LEU A 17 13.94 -12.52 22.80
N LEU A 18 12.96 -11.87 23.43
CA LEU A 18 13.19 -10.73 24.32
C LEU A 18 13.88 -11.11 25.63
N GLU A 19 13.69 -12.34 26.13
CA GLU A 19 14.45 -12.87 27.29
C GLU A 19 15.98 -12.89 27.05
N GLN A 20 16.40 -12.92 25.79
CA GLN A 20 17.81 -12.89 25.40
C GLN A 20 18.34 -11.48 25.15
N GLN A 21 17.49 -10.48 25.21
CA GLN A 21 17.82 -9.07 24.98
C GLN A 21 17.96 -8.32 26.33
N PRO A 22 18.61 -7.16 26.33
CA PRO A 22 18.67 -6.29 27.51
C PRO A 22 17.27 -5.98 28.05
N GLU A 23 17.17 -5.86 29.36
CA GLU A 23 15.92 -5.50 30.05
C GLU A 23 15.35 -4.18 29.51
N GLY A 24 14.04 -4.14 29.22
CA GLY A 24 13.37 -2.99 28.64
C GLY A 24 13.34 -2.96 27.12
N THR A 25 13.92 -3.97 26.45
CA THR A 25 13.78 -4.13 24.99
C THR A 25 12.37 -4.59 24.62
N SER A 26 11.79 -3.96 23.64
CA SER A 26 10.46 -4.24 23.09
C SER A 26 10.54 -4.67 21.62
N ILE A 27 9.40 -4.85 20.98
CA ILE A 27 9.30 -5.13 19.55
C ILE A 27 8.85 -3.85 18.85
N ARG A 28 9.44 -3.54 17.69
CA ARG A 28 8.95 -2.51 16.77
C ARG A 28 8.45 -3.15 15.49
N VAL A 29 7.24 -2.81 15.10
CA VAL A 29 6.66 -3.17 13.80
C VAL A 29 6.65 -1.92 12.92
N PHE A 30 7.16 -2.04 11.71
CA PHE A 30 7.34 -0.89 10.81
C PHE A 30 7.09 -1.27 9.35
N VAL A 31 6.87 -0.25 8.52
CA VAL A 31 6.78 -0.38 7.07
C VAL A 31 7.86 0.47 6.42
N VAL A 32 8.65 -0.13 5.55
CA VAL A 32 9.60 0.57 4.68
C VAL A 32 8.88 0.98 3.41
N ASN A 33 9.08 2.21 2.96
CA ASN A 33 8.38 2.78 1.78
C ASN A 33 6.85 2.61 1.84
N PRO A 34 6.19 3.03 2.93
CA PRO A 34 4.76 2.81 3.10
C PRO A 34 3.95 3.47 1.97
N GLY A 35 2.88 2.80 1.55
CA GLY A 35 2.00 3.30 0.49
C GLY A 35 2.55 3.17 -0.92
N THR A 36 3.68 2.49 -1.13
CA THR A 36 4.28 2.24 -2.44
C THR A 36 4.23 0.77 -2.83
N GLN A 37 4.46 0.46 -4.11
CA GLN A 37 4.55 -0.93 -4.58
C GLN A 37 5.75 -1.69 -3.98
N SER A 38 6.78 -0.96 -3.55
CA SER A 38 7.97 -1.50 -2.88
C SER A 38 7.86 -1.48 -1.35
N ALA A 39 6.66 -1.33 -0.81
CA ALA A 39 6.45 -1.37 0.62
C ALA A 39 6.77 -2.76 1.19
N GLU A 40 7.57 -2.77 2.23
CA GLU A 40 7.95 -3.98 2.96
C GLU A 40 7.68 -3.77 4.46
N CYS A 41 7.09 -4.78 5.08
CA CYS A 41 6.85 -4.77 6.51
C CYS A 41 7.96 -5.52 7.23
N GLY A 42 8.36 -5.01 8.37
CA GLY A 42 9.40 -5.61 9.19
C GLY A 42 9.08 -5.58 10.67
N VAL A 43 9.79 -6.43 11.39
CA VAL A 43 9.79 -6.47 12.85
C VAL A 43 11.24 -6.39 13.32
N SER A 44 11.51 -5.53 14.29
CA SER A 44 12.83 -5.38 14.89
C SER A 44 12.75 -5.27 16.41
N TYR A 45 13.89 -5.41 17.07
CA TYR A 45 13.99 -5.05 18.48
C TYR A 45 13.93 -3.53 18.63
N CYS A 46 13.24 -3.09 19.68
CA CYS A 46 13.13 -1.68 20.06
C CYS A 46 13.68 -1.50 21.46
N PRO A 47 14.93 -1.09 21.62
CA PRO A 47 15.48 -0.73 22.92
C PRO A 47 14.70 0.44 23.52
N GLN A 48 14.72 0.57 24.85
CA GLN A 48 13.96 1.61 25.54
C GLN A 48 14.33 3.04 25.10
N ASP A 49 15.57 3.26 24.73
CA ASP A 49 16.10 4.54 24.25
C ASP A 49 15.73 4.85 22.77
N ALA A 50 15.22 3.86 22.05
CA ALA A 50 14.74 4.00 20.67
C ALA A 50 13.23 4.25 20.56
N ILE A 51 12.50 4.26 21.67
CA ILE A 51 11.06 4.53 21.71
C ILE A 51 10.85 6.04 21.57
N GLU A 52 10.06 6.44 20.60
CA GLU A 52 9.70 7.84 20.37
C GLU A 52 8.35 8.18 20.99
N ALA A 53 8.14 9.46 21.35
CA ALA A 53 6.88 9.93 21.94
C ALA A 53 5.69 9.83 20.96
N SER A 54 5.97 9.78 19.68
CA SER A 54 4.97 9.61 18.60
C SER A 54 4.63 8.14 18.30
N ASP A 55 5.38 7.19 18.87
CA ASP A 55 5.13 5.77 18.68
C ASP A 55 3.81 5.35 19.32
N THR A 56 3.03 4.60 18.59
CA THR A 56 1.82 3.96 19.14
C THR A 56 2.20 2.66 19.82
N GLN A 57 1.74 2.50 21.05
CA GLN A 57 2.06 1.39 21.93
C GLN A 57 0.95 0.37 21.95
N TYR A 58 1.30 -0.90 21.81
CA TYR A 58 0.41 -2.05 21.96
C TYR A 58 0.93 -2.98 23.04
N GLU A 59 0.06 -3.38 23.96
CA GLU A 59 0.37 -4.33 25.02
C GLU A 59 -0.04 -5.74 24.60
N PHE A 60 0.92 -6.67 24.65
CA PHE A 60 0.72 -8.09 24.39
C PHE A 60 1.15 -8.92 25.59
N ASN A 61 0.94 -10.21 25.53
CA ASN A 61 1.26 -11.14 26.61
C ASN A 61 2.77 -11.19 26.90
N GLY A 62 3.20 -10.38 27.89
CA GLY A 62 4.59 -10.37 28.36
C GLY A 62 5.55 -9.45 27.63
N PHE A 63 5.08 -8.64 26.66
CA PHE A 63 5.90 -7.64 25.98
C PHE A 63 5.08 -6.49 25.40
N MET A 64 5.79 -5.43 25.04
CA MET A 64 5.21 -4.28 24.36
C MET A 64 5.64 -4.25 22.90
N ALA A 65 4.75 -3.83 22.03
CA ALA A 65 5.05 -3.55 20.63
C ALA A 65 4.83 -2.07 20.32
N TYR A 66 5.71 -1.49 19.55
CA TYR A 66 5.68 -0.09 19.12
C TYR A 66 5.55 0.01 17.61
N VAL A 67 4.78 0.98 17.17
CA VAL A 67 4.63 1.31 15.76
C VAL A 67 4.86 2.79 15.58
N ASP A 68 5.76 3.16 14.68
CA ASP A 68 6.01 4.56 14.35
C ASP A 68 4.78 5.20 13.66
N GLU A 69 4.66 6.51 13.81
CA GLU A 69 3.52 7.28 13.30
C GLU A 69 3.31 7.12 11.78
N LEU A 70 4.41 7.02 11.01
CA LEU A 70 4.35 6.88 9.55
C LEU A 70 3.86 5.49 9.11
N SER A 71 4.22 4.45 9.85
CA SER A 71 3.83 3.07 9.56
C SER A 71 2.40 2.74 10.01
N LEU A 72 1.90 3.45 11.01
CA LEU A 72 0.62 3.13 11.67
C LEU A 72 -0.57 3.00 10.72
N PRO A 73 -0.83 3.94 9.79
CA PRO A 73 -1.97 3.83 8.87
C PRO A 73 -1.88 2.63 7.91
N PHE A 74 -0.67 2.16 7.64
CA PHE A 74 -0.39 1.08 6.70
C PHE A 74 -0.33 -0.29 7.36
N LEU A 75 -0.29 -0.34 8.69
CA LEU A 75 -0.33 -1.57 9.51
C LEU A 75 -1.72 -1.87 10.06
N GLU A 76 -2.73 -1.13 9.66
CA GLU A 76 -4.12 -1.46 10.00
C GLU A 76 -4.48 -2.85 9.44
N ASP A 77 -5.10 -3.69 10.28
CA ASP A 77 -5.39 -5.09 9.98
C ASP A 77 -4.15 -5.98 9.70
N ALA A 78 -2.96 -5.56 10.13
CA ALA A 78 -1.77 -6.39 10.02
C ALA A 78 -1.85 -7.61 10.93
N GLU A 79 -1.42 -8.76 10.41
CA GLU A 79 -1.36 -10.03 11.12
C GLU A 79 0.08 -10.53 11.18
N ILE A 80 0.56 -10.82 12.37
CA ILE A 80 1.86 -11.44 12.62
C ILE A 80 1.62 -12.82 13.21
N ASP A 81 2.14 -13.85 12.56
CA ASP A 81 2.01 -15.24 13.00
C ASP A 81 3.36 -15.96 12.97
N PHE A 82 3.49 -16.94 13.83
CA PHE A 82 4.66 -17.82 13.89
C PHE A 82 4.22 -19.24 13.63
N VAL A 83 4.55 -19.73 12.44
CA VAL A 83 4.16 -21.05 11.95
C VAL A 83 5.35 -21.99 12.05
N THR A 84 5.12 -23.14 12.64
CA THR A 84 6.09 -24.25 12.66
C THR A 84 5.53 -25.40 11.83
N ASP A 85 6.26 -25.77 10.80
CA ASP A 85 5.92 -26.88 9.93
C ASP A 85 7.08 -27.92 9.84
N LYS A 86 6.93 -28.89 8.96
CA LYS A 86 7.95 -29.95 8.76
C LYS A 86 9.26 -29.43 8.17
N MET A 87 9.26 -28.22 7.62
CA MET A 87 10.43 -27.58 7.00
C MET A 87 11.12 -26.60 7.95
N GLY A 88 10.52 -26.30 9.11
CA GLY A 88 11.07 -25.40 10.11
C GLY A 88 10.05 -24.44 10.68
N SER A 89 10.55 -23.40 11.36
CA SER A 89 9.73 -22.36 11.97
C SER A 89 9.91 -21.06 11.19
N GLN A 90 8.81 -20.40 10.87
CA GLN A 90 8.79 -19.16 10.09
C GLN A 90 7.86 -18.13 10.72
N LEU A 91 8.37 -16.89 10.85
CA LEU A 91 7.57 -15.74 11.18
C LEU A 91 6.92 -15.23 9.88
N THR A 92 5.60 -15.09 9.88
CA THR A 92 4.85 -14.51 8.76
C THR A 92 4.26 -13.17 9.17
N LEU A 93 4.37 -12.18 8.31
CA LEU A 93 3.77 -10.87 8.50
C LEU A 93 2.93 -10.54 7.28
N LYS A 94 1.63 -10.36 7.49
CA LYS A 94 0.67 -9.93 6.47
C LYS A 94 0.17 -8.55 6.83
N ALA A 95 0.37 -7.58 5.97
CA ALA A 95 -0.11 -6.22 6.12
C ALA A 95 -0.82 -5.80 4.84
N PRO A 96 -2.13 -6.02 4.75
CA PRO A 96 -2.90 -5.80 3.52
C PRO A 96 -2.86 -4.34 3.05
N ASN A 97 -2.67 -3.41 3.98
CA ASN A 97 -2.66 -1.98 3.70
C ASN A 97 -1.24 -1.38 3.56
N ALA A 98 -0.17 -2.21 3.64
CA ALA A 98 1.21 -1.72 3.62
C ALA A 98 1.58 -1.01 2.32
N LYS A 99 1.13 -1.54 1.19
CA LYS A 99 1.38 -0.95 -0.14
C LYS A 99 0.49 0.25 -0.41
N MET A 100 -0.69 0.29 0.17
CA MET A 100 -1.58 1.41 0.10
C MET A 100 -2.57 1.36 1.27
N ARG A 101 -2.81 2.53 1.90
CA ARG A 101 -3.79 2.64 2.97
C ARG A 101 -5.17 2.25 2.46
N LYS A 102 -5.88 1.40 3.21
CA LYS A 102 -7.29 1.09 2.93
C LYS A 102 -8.10 2.38 2.95
N VAL A 103 -8.80 2.62 1.87
CA VAL A 103 -9.66 3.79 1.76
C VAL A 103 -10.94 3.54 2.55
N SER A 104 -11.29 4.46 3.44
CA SER A 104 -12.54 4.38 4.22
C SER A 104 -13.77 4.64 3.33
N ASP A 105 -14.93 4.16 3.75
CA ASP A 105 -16.20 4.41 3.06
C ASP A 105 -16.54 5.92 2.97
N ASP A 106 -15.97 6.74 3.84
CA ASP A 106 -16.11 8.20 3.86
C ASP A 106 -15.07 8.94 3.01
N ALA A 107 -14.19 8.22 2.30
CA ALA A 107 -13.17 8.83 1.47
C ALA A 107 -13.76 9.55 0.26
N THR A 108 -13.07 10.60 -0.17
CA THR A 108 -13.44 11.33 -1.38
C THR A 108 -13.39 10.46 -2.61
N LEU A 109 -14.13 10.80 -3.64
CA LEU A 109 -14.09 10.08 -4.91
C LEU A 109 -12.67 10.02 -5.49
N LEU A 110 -11.92 11.11 -5.37
CA LEU A 110 -10.51 11.18 -5.78
C LEU A 110 -9.65 10.11 -5.10
N GLU A 111 -9.74 9.99 -3.77
CA GLU A 111 -8.99 9.00 -3.00
C GLU A 111 -9.39 7.56 -3.37
N ARG A 112 -10.67 7.32 -3.61
CA ARG A 112 -11.17 6.00 -4.01
C ARG A 112 -10.72 5.62 -5.43
N VAL A 113 -10.76 6.56 -6.38
CA VAL A 113 -10.28 6.35 -7.74
C VAL A 113 -8.76 6.10 -7.75
N GLU A 114 -7.99 6.90 -7.01
CA GLU A 114 -6.55 6.70 -6.86
C GLU A 114 -6.23 5.33 -6.26
N TYR A 115 -6.97 4.91 -5.26
CA TYR A 115 -6.83 3.59 -4.65
C TYR A 115 -7.04 2.46 -5.66
N VAL A 116 -8.10 2.50 -6.46
CA VAL A 116 -8.38 1.49 -7.51
C VAL A 116 -7.28 1.49 -8.57
N ILE A 117 -6.81 2.66 -9.00
CA ILE A 117 -5.70 2.78 -9.94
C ILE A 117 -4.46 2.08 -9.40
N GLN A 118 -4.08 2.35 -8.16
CA GLN A 118 -2.85 1.80 -7.56
C GLN A 118 -2.96 0.31 -7.21
N THR A 119 -4.13 -0.16 -6.81
CA THR A 119 -4.30 -1.54 -6.33
C THR A 119 -4.77 -2.53 -7.40
N GLN A 120 -5.47 -2.05 -8.42
CA GLN A 120 -6.05 -2.92 -9.45
C GLN A 120 -5.48 -2.66 -10.84
N VAL A 121 -5.35 -1.39 -11.25
CA VAL A 121 -4.92 -1.01 -12.61
C VAL A 121 -3.41 -1.11 -12.76
N ASN A 122 -2.65 -0.44 -11.90
CA ASN A 122 -1.19 -0.41 -11.99
C ASN A 122 -0.52 -1.78 -11.85
N PRO A 123 -0.97 -2.72 -11.01
CA PRO A 123 -0.43 -4.07 -10.99
C PRO A 123 -0.59 -4.83 -12.32
N GLN A 124 -1.68 -4.59 -13.05
CA GLN A 124 -1.87 -5.17 -14.39
C GLN A 124 -0.93 -4.53 -15.41
N LEU A 125 -0.73 -3.21 -15.34
CA LEU A 125 0.18 -2.48 -16.21
C LEU A 125 1.65 -2.77 -15.94
N ALA A 126 2.02 -3.07 -14.70
CA ALA A 126 3.38 -3.39 -14.30
C ALA A 126 3.95 -4.60 -15.06
N GLY A 127 3.10 -5.57 -15.44
CA GLY A 127 3.47 -6.69 -16.31
C GLY A 127 3.95 -6.25 -17.71
N HIS A 128 3.56 -5.06 -18.14
CA HIS A 128 3.95 -4.43 -19.40
C HIS A 128 4.96 -3.29 -19.21
N GLY A 129 5.48 -3.10 -17.97
CA GLY A 129 6.44 -2.05 -17.65
C GLY A 129 5.84 -0.64 -17.58
N GLY A 130 4.52 -0.52 -17.54
CA GLY A 130 3.80 0.74 -17.51
C GLY A 130 3.07 0.99 -16.18
N HIS A 131 2.59 2.21 -16.02
CA HIS A 131 1.70 2.62 -14.95
C HIS A 131 0.87 3.83 -15.37
N ILE A 132 -0.20 4.12 -14.65
CA ILE A 132 -0.96 5.37 -14.78
C ILE A 132 -0.96 6.14 -13.46
N ASN A 133 -1.02 7.45 -13.57
CA ASN A 133 -1.22 8.37 -12.46
C ASN A 133 -2.53 9.12 -12.64
N LEU A 134 -3.27 9.33 -11.56
CA LEU A 134 -4.40 10.25 -11.54
C LEU A 134 -3.84 11.67 -11.40
N ILE A 135 -4.10 12.53 -12.36
CA ILE A 135 -3.63 13.91 -12.37
C ILE A 135 -4.66 14.82 -11.72
N GLU A 136 -5.92 14.62 -12.06
CA GLU A 136 -7.02 15.44 -11.58
C GLU A 136 -8.34 14.66 -11.64
N LEU A 137 -9.23 14.99 -10.76
CA LEU A 137 -10.64 14.62 -10.85
C LEU A 137 -11.46 15.91 -10.94
N THR A 138 -12.12 16.12 -12.07
CA THR A 138 -12.93 17.32 -12.28
C THR A 138 -14.25 17.27 -11.52
N ASP A 139 -14.84 18.42 -11.26
CA ASP A 139 -16.17 18.53 -10.63
C ASP A 139 -17.28 17.85 -11.43
N ASP A 140 -17.08 17.68 -12.74
CA ASP A 140 -18.01 16.97 -13.64
C ASP A 140 -17.84 15.44 -13.59
N GLY A 141 -16.96 14.92 -12.73
CA GLY A 141 -16.70 13.49 -12.59
C GLY A 141 -15.80 12.89 -13.69
N VAL A 142 -14.93 13.71 -14.30
CA VAL A 142 -13.94 13.23 -15.28
C VAL A 142 -12.61 12.93 -14.58
N ALA A 143 -12.18 11.68 -14.63
CA ALA A 143 -10.85 11.30 -14.15
C ALA A 143 -9.80 11.58 -15.23
N VAL A 144 -8.88 12.50 -14.95
CA VAL A 144 -7.77 12.83 -15.83
C VAL A 144 -6.56 11.99 -15.45
N ILE A 145 -6.14 11.11 -16.35
CA ILE A 145 -5.04 10.17 -16.12
C ILE A 145 -3.87 10.44 -17.08
N GLN A 146 -2.69 10.04 -16.67
CA GLN A 146 -1.48 10.10 -17.47
C GLN A 146 -0.75 8.75 -17.44
N PHE A 147 -0.40 8.23 -18.62
CA PHE A 147 0.43 7.03 -18.74
C PHE A 147 1.91 7.36 -18.53
N GLY A 148 2.62 6.48 -17.82
CA GLY A 148 4.05 6.57 -17.57
C GLY A 148 4.77 5.23 -17.75
N GLY A 149 6.10 5.26 -17.62
CA GLY A 149 6.95 4.08 -17.79
C GLY A 149 7.05 3.61 -19.23
N GLY A 150 7.08 2.31 -19.46
CA GLY A 150 7.17 1.70 -20.78
C GLY A 150 6.01 2.04 -21.74
N CYS A 151 4.89 2.51 -21.19
CA CYS A 151 3.74 2.95 -21.96
C CYS A 151 3.94 4.34 -22.60
N ASN A 152 4.94 5.11 -22.17
CA ASN A 152 5.18 6.49 -22.64
C ASN A 152 5.97 6.56 -23.96
N GLY A 153 6.35 5.43 -24.54
CA GLY A 153 7.13 5.40 -25.79
C GLY A 153 6.65 4.38 -26.82
N CYS A 154 5.72 3.54 -26.43
CA CYS A 154 5.07 2.63 -27.37
C CYS A 154 3.88 3.33 -28.00
N SER A 155 3.98 3.60 -29.31
CA SER A 155 2.84 3.98 -30.16
C SER A 155 1.74 2.89 -30.23
N MET A 156 1.87 1.87 -29.41
CA MET A 156 0.95 0.76 -29.19
C MET A 156 0.65 0.60 -27.69
N VAL A 157 0.33 1.68 -26.98
CA VAL A 157 -0.62 1.51 -25.87
C VAL A 157 -1.91 1.15 -26.60
N ASP A 158 -2.14 -0.13 -26.64
CA ASP A 158 -3.24 -0.72 -27.38
C ASP A 158 -4.51 0.05 -27.00
N VAL A 159 -5.22 0.58 -27.98
CA VAL A 159 -6.54 1.23 -27.76
C VAL A 159 -7.40 0.35 -26.88
N THR A 160 -7.27 -0.96 -27.02
CA THR A 160 -7.88 -1.99 -26.18
C THR A 160 -7.54 -1.87 -24.69
N LEU A 161 -6.30 -1.50 -24.35
CA LEU A 161 -5.88 -1.34 -22.94
C LEU A 161 -6.47 -0.05 -22.34
N LYS A 162 -6.48 1.04 -23.10
CA LYS A 162 -7.12 2.30 -22.68
C LYS A 162 -8.61 2.10 -22.48
N ASP A 163 -9.30 1.51 -23.46
CA ASP A 163 -10.73 1.23 -23.40
C ASP A 163 -11.05 0.28 -22.26
N GLY A 164 -10.18 -0.69 -21.96
CA GLY A 164 -10.32 -1.61 -20.83
C GLY A 164 -10.22 -0.91 -19.48
N ILE A 165 -9.24 -0.02 -19.32
CA ILE A 165 -9.05 0.77 -18.08
C ILE A 165 -10.19 1.76 -17.88
N GLU A 166 -10.57 2.49 -18.93
CA GLU A 166 -11.69 3.42 -18.89
C GLU A 166 -12.97 2.70 -18.48
N LYS A 167 -13.27 1.58 -19.11
CA LYS A 167 -14.45 0.77 -18.79
C LYS A 167 -14.42 0.26 -17.36
N GLN A 168 -13.28 -0.24 -16.89
CA GLN A 168 -13.10 -0.72 -15.52
C GLN A 168 -13.37 0.38 -14.49
N LEU A 169 -12.81 1.57 -14.68
CA LEU A 169 -13.02 2.71 -13.79
C LEU A 169 -14.47 3.20 -13.82
N LEU A 170 -15.09 3.28 -14.99
CA LEU A 170 -16.49 3.70 -15.12
C LEU A 170 -17.48 2.67 -14.54
N GLU A 171 -17.19 1.38 -14.61
CA GLU A 171 -17.99 0.33 -13.99
C GLU A 171 -17.86 0.35 -12.47
N GLU A 172 -16.63 0.51 -11.94
CA GLU A 172 -16.35 0.56 -10.50
C GLU A 172 -16.99 1.78 -9.83
N PHE A 173 -16.94 2.92 -10.50
CA PHE A 173 -17.50 4.20 -10.01
C PHE A 173 -18.74 4.62 -10.80
N SER A 174 -19.59 3.66 -11.14
CA SER A 174 -20.82 3.90 -11.88
C SER A 174 -21.72 4.94 -11.19
N GLY A 175 -22.02 6.03 -11.88
CA GLY A 175 -22.81 7.16 -11.39
C GLY A 175 -22.02 8.25 -10.66
N GLU A 176 -20.73 8.06 -10.42
CA GLU A 176 -19.82 9.05 -9.83
C GLU A 176 -18.78 9.54 -10.84
N LEU A 177 -18.23 8.65 -11.67
CA LEU A 177 -17.40 9.00 -12.82
C LEU A 177 -18.26 9.07 -14.08
N THR A 178 -18.04 10.12 -14.88
CA THR A 178 -18.72 10.35 -16.17
C THR A 178 -17.83 10.01 -17.35
N ALA A 179 -16.52 10.17 -17.22
CA ALA A 179 -15.53 9.84 -18.25
C ALA A 179 -14.12 9.70 -17.67
N VAL A 180 -13.25 9.10 -18.46
CA VAL A 180 -11.82 9.05 -18.20
C VAL A 180 -11.08 9.74 -19.34
N ARG A 181 -10.19 10.68 -19.04
CA ARG A 181 -9.43 11.46 -20.01
C ARG A 181 -7.94 11.15 -19.87
N ASP A 182 -7.31 10.76 -20.96
CA ASP A 182 -5.87 10.58 -21.05
C ASP A 182 -5.22 11.87 -21.55
N VAL A 183 -4.33 12.45 -20.76
CA VAL A 183 -3.56 13.65 -21.14
C VAL A 183 -2.20 13.32 -21.78
N THR A 184 -1.82 12.06 -21.86
CA THR A 184 -0.57 11.62 -22.49
C THR A 184 -0.56 11.94 -23.98
N GLU A 185 -1.71 11.87 -24.65
CA GLU A 185 -1.86 12.18 -26.07
C GLU A 185 -1.68 13.67 -26.40
N HIS A 186 -1.97 14.55 -25.47
CA HIS A 186 -1.81 16.00 -25.67
C HIS A 186 -0.34 16.43 -25.67
N ALA A 187 0.55 15.73 -24.98
CA ALA A 187 1.98 16.00 -25.01
C ALA A 187 2.66 15.54 -26.30
N ALA A 188 2.11 14.52 -26.97
CA ALA A 188 2.61 14.04 -28.25
C ALA A 188 2.16 14.89 -29.46
N GLY A 189 1.05 15.65 -29.31
CA GLY A 189 0.49 16.49 -30.37
C GLY A 189 1.20 17.83 -30.58
N GLU A 190 1.94 18.33 -29.59
CA GLU A 190 2.62 19.63 -29.68
C GLU A 190 4.01 19.57 -30.33
N HIS A 191 4.57 18.39 -30.57
CA HIS A 191 5.90 18.22 -31.21
C HIS A 191 5.84 17.74 -32.65
N SER A 192 4.70 17.74 -33.30
CA SER A 192 4.55 17.37 -34.72
C SER A 192 4.68 18.52 -35.73
N TYR A 193 5.29 19.63 -35.36
CA TYR A 193 5.66 20.67 -36.30
C TYR A 193 7.17 20.91 -36.22
N TYR A 194 7.90 20.07 -36.90
CA TYR A 194 9.09 20.43 -37.67
C TYR A 194 9.53 19.23 -38.52
#